data_1f51852c05a9482220d87e7f3d7fde4b
#
_entry.id   1f51852c05a9482220d87e7f3d7fde4b
#
_cell.length_a   1.000
_cell.length_b   1.000
_cell.length_c   1.000
_cell.angle_alpha   90.00
_cell.angle_beta   90.00
_cell.angle_gamma   90.00
#
_symmetry.space_group_name_H-M   'P 1'
#
loop_
_entity.id
_entity.type
_entity.pdbx_description
1 polymer ?
#
loop_
_entity_poly.entity_id
_entity_poly.type
_entity_poly.pdbx_seq_one_letter_code
_entity_poly.pdbx_strand_id
1 'polypeptide(L)'
;MSEEQFEGDPQRDLEEAMDRPTAADEHESVHNVEEMQAELAQLQRQVAEHEVAAKARQHRGRSWAVGLLIVLGLILLAAGNVTFWLRGTVLSTNGWVSAVGPLTQNETVANALSIYVVGSLFDLVEIDQAIGNALPPEYSFLGGSLSRVVQNLAQETVTSLVQSDQFNAVWVGLNRTVHRAVMGVLRGNGDLLYLKDGQLTVDLSDAFEFVTDSFALGNLEALQNIQTRFVLLESQQVAAVQQVLSLIDGVGLLLPLFALGSLFLAWLISLWRRRTVTWIGIGVAITMMLSLVAFAVTQPLVLASIADPLVRLLTGEIWDVVVRGLYIQTIVVLIVGLLLVAGAALAGPSPRAVTIRTSVRNGWDRLWKR
;
A
#
# COMPACT_ATOMS: atom_id res chain seq x y z
N MET A 1 97.14 62.86 36.02
CA MET A 1 97.68 61.56 36.35
C MET A 1 96.49 60.68 36.67
N SER A 2 96.18 59.63 35.98
CA SER A 2 96.89 58.70 35.12
C SER A 2 96.03 58.31 33.94
N GLU A 3 96.67 58.06 32.83
CA GLU A 3 96.23 57.41 31.65
C GLU A 3 95.94 55.94 31.92
N GLU A 4 94.71 55.43 31.59
CA GLU A 4 94.51 54.01 31.41
C GLU A 4 94.32 53.75 29.92
N GLN A 5 95.31 53.14 29.36
CA GLN A 5 95.38 52.59 28.02
C GLN A 5 94.31 51.45 27.89
N PHE A 6 93.39 51.66 27.03
CA PHE A 6 92.48 50.56 26.58
C PHE A 6 93.16 49.82 25.47
N GLU A 7 93.87 48.72 25.83
CA GLU A 7 94.46 47.76 24.89
C GLU A 7 93.38 46.81 24.43
N GLY A 8 92.77 47.13 23.25
CA GLY A 8 91.87 46.24 22.60
C GLY A 8 92.63 45.01 22.06
N ASP A 9 92.14 43.83 22.42
CA ASP A 9 92.71 42.56 22.00
C ASP A 9 92.36 42.33 20.45
N PRO A 10 93.38 42.42 19.56
CA PRO A 10 93.19 42.29 18.10
C PRO A 10 92.66 40.91 17.67
N GLN A 11 92.72 39.89 18.50
CA GLN A 11 92.23 38.56 18.21
C GLN A 11 90.70 38.47 18.40
N ARG A 12 90.15 39.23 19.29
CA ARG A 12 88.70 39.27 19.54
C ARG A 12 87.97 40.02 18.46
N ASP A 13 88.57 41.10 17.88
CA ASP A 13 87.98 41.84 16.76
C ASP A 13 88.05 41.05 15.43
N LEU A 14 88.99 40.11 15.33
CA LEU A 14 89.10 39.20 14.19
C LEU A 14 88.11 38.03 14.28
N GLU A 15 87.81 37.47 15.43
CA GLU A 15 86.79 36.47 15.66
C GLU A 15 85.38 37.07 15.45
N GLU A 16 85.13 38.29 15.95
CA GLU A 16 83.85 38.97 15.77
C GLU A 16 83.65 39.43 14.32
N ALA A 17 84.69 39.67 13.52
CA ALA A 17 84.64 39.95 12.10
C ALA A 17 84.44 38.70 11.21
N MET A 18 84.86 37.50 11.70
CA MET A 18 84.68 36.22 11.01
C MET A 18 83.31 35.63 11.29
N ASP A 19 82.63 36.03 12.36
CA ASP A 19 81.25 35.53 12.69
C ASP A 19 80.12 36.41 12.11
N ARG A 20 80.45 37.46 11.34
CA ARG A 20 79.43 38.21 10.61
C ARG A 20 79.05 37.47 9.31
N PRO A 21 77.83 37.11 9.17
CA PRO A 21 77.36 36.45 7.93
C PRO A 21 77.70 37.39 6.76
N THR A 22 78.33 36.83 5.70
CA THR A 22 78.61 37.55 4.51
C THR A 22 77.34 37.94 3.80
N ALA A 23 77.28 39.05 3.06
CA ALA A 23 76.10 39.49 2.31
C ALA A 23 75.60 38.41 1.32
N ALA A 24 76.44 37.41 0.97
CA ALA A 24 76.12 36.22 0.23
C ALA A 24 75.25 35.24 1.07
N ASP A 25 75.62 35.00 2.35
CA ASP A 25 74.87 34.10 3.26
C ASP A 25 73.50 34.67 3.65
N GLU A 26 73.43 36.04 3.78
CA GLU A 26 72.11 36.69 4.01
C GLU A 26 71.22 36.62 2.76
N HIS A 27 71.74 36.76 1.54
CA HIS A 27 70.98 36.60 0.30
C HIS A 27 70.51 35.16 0.12
N GLU A 28 71.33 34.17 0.42
CA GLU A 28 71.01 32.73 0.33
C GLU A 28 69.95 32.34 1.38
N SER A 29 70.06 32.88 2.61
CA SER A 29 69.08 32.62 3.67
C SER A 29 67.70 33.29 3.36
N VAL A 30 67.68 34.48 2.80
CA VAL A 30 66.47 35.17 2.38
C VAL A 30 65.82 34.43 1.20
N HIS A 31 66.57 33.93 0.23
CA HIS A 31 66.04 33.18 -0.88
C HIS A 31 65.44 31.84 -0.45
N ASN A 32 66.10 31.12 0.46
CA ASN A 32 65.58 29.87 1.05
C ASN A 32 64.32 30.11 1.89
N VAL A 33 64.18 31.24 2.60
CA VAL A 33 62.96 31.59 3.31
C VAL A 33 61.81 31.94 2.39
N GLU A 34 62.06 32.65 1.26
CA GLU A 34 61.03 32.94 0.25
C GLU A 34 60.56 31.68 -0.47
N GLU A 35 61.47 30.74 -0.82
CA GLU A 35 61.15 29.48 -1.44
C GLU A 35 60.36 28.59 -0.49
N MET A 36 60.69 28.51 0.80
CA MET A 36 59.97 27.79 1.83
C MET A 36 58.58 28.39 2.09
N GLN A 37 58.43 29.72 2.04
CA GLN A 37 57.14 30.39 2.14
C GLN A 37 56.27 30.11 0.92
N ALA A 38 56.83 30.06 -0.29
CA ALA A 38 56.14 29.72 -1.50
C ALA A 38 55.62 28.26 -1.47
N GLU A 39 56.46 27.32 -0.98
CA GLU A 39 56.11 25.93 -0.80
C GLU A 39 55.02 25.74 0.25
N LEU A 40 55.10 26.42 1.39
CA LEU A 40 54.05 26.42 2.40
C LEU A 40 52.74 26.97 1.86
N ALA A 41 52.78 28.06 1.08
CA ALA A 41 51.58 28.62 0.46
C ALA A 41 50.96 27.68 -0.57
N GLN A 42 51.78 26.92 -1.31
CA GLN A 42 51.31 25.89 -2.25
C GLN A 42 50.69 24.70 -1.52
N LEU A 43 51.32 24.20 -0.45
CA LEU A 43 50.76 23.14 0.36
C LEU A 43 49.46 23.55 1.03
N GLN A 44 49.35 24.75 1.53
CA GLN A 44 48.09 25.28 2.11
C GLN A 44 46.97 25.35 1.07
N ARG A 45 47.29 25.76 -0.16
CA ARG A 45 46.30 25.73 -1.26
C ARG A 45 45.84 24.30 -1.59
N GLN A 46 46.76 23.35 -1.67
CA GLN A 46 46.42 21.92 -1.93
C GLN A 46 45.56 21.36 -0.80
N VAL A 47 45.87 21.62 0.44
CA VAL A 47 45.07 21.18 1.60
C VAL A 47 43.68 21.80 1.54
N ALA A 48 43.58 23.10 1.26
CA ALA A 48 42.27 23.78 1.10
C ALA A 48 41.45 23.22 -0.04
N GLU A 49 42.06 22.92 -1.19
CA GLU A 49 41.38 22.27 -2.35
C GLU A 49 40.93 20.85 -2.01
N HIS A 50 41.73 20.06 -1.32
CA HIS A 50 41.37 18.72 -0.87
C HIS A 50 40.25 18.76 0.16
N GLU A 51 40.23 19.69 1.10
CA GLU A 51 39.13 19.85 2.05
C GLU A 51 37.81 20.24 1.38
N VAL A 52 37.87 21.17 0.43
CA VAL A 52 36.68 21.57 -0.35
C VAL A 52 36.16 20.39 -1.18
N ALA A 53 37.04 19.64 -1.85
CA ALA A 53 36.67 18.47 -2.60
C ALA A 53 36.09 17.33 -1.71
N ALA A 54 36.67 17.10 -0.53
CA ALA A 54 36.18 16.13 0.44
C ALA A 54 34.80 16.52 0.97
N LYS A 55 34.60 17.78 1.37
CA LYS A 55 33.29 18.30 1.79
C LYS A 55 32.25 18.19 0.67
N ALA A 56 32.63 18.51 -0.58
CA ALA A 56 31.74 18.38 -1.73
C ALA A 56 31.32 16.92 -2.01
N ARG A 57 32.25 15.96 -1.89
CA ARG A 57 31.97 14.51 -2.02
C ARG A 57 31.05 14.02 -0.89
N GLN A 58 31.29 14.43 0.34
CA GLN A 58 30.47 14.09 1.49
C GLN A 58 29.04 14.63 1.35
N HIS A 59 28.86 15.88 0.88
CA HIS A 59 27.55 16.46 0.61
C HIS A 59 26.81 15.73 -0.53
N ARG A 60 27.52 15.35 -1.59
CA ARG A 60 26.94 14.60 -2.72
C ARG A 60 26.51 13.20 -2.29
N GLY A 61 27.35 12.46 -1.54
CA GLY A 61 27.01 11.13 -1.02
C GLY A 61 25.78 11.15 -0.12
N ARG A 62 25.70 12.13 0.78
CA ARG A 62 24.56 12.31 1.69
C ARG A 62 23.26 12.64 0.95
N SER A 63 23.31 13.46 -0.10
CA SER A 63 22.16 13.77 -0.94
C SER A 63 21.66 12.53 -1.69
N TRP A 64 22.56 11.71 -2.21
CA TRP A 64 22.21 10.44 -2.86
C TRP A 64 21.58 9.45 -1.90
N ALA A 65 22.12 9.33 -0.67
CA ALA A 65 21.57 8.48 0.37
C ALA A 65 20.12 8.90 0.75
N VAL A 66 19.88 10.20 0.90
CA VAL A 66 18.54 10.74 1.15
C VAL A 66 17.59 10.42 -0.01
N GLY A 67 18.02 10.60 -1.26
CA GLY A 67 17.21 10.25 -2.43
C GLY A 67 16.85 8.77 -2.48
N LEU A 68 17.84 7.90 -2.26
CA LEU A 68 17.64 6.45 -2.23
C LEU A 68 16.67 6.02 -1.12
N LEU A 69 16.81 6.59 0.09
CA LEU A 69 15.89 6.32 1.20
C LEU A 69 14.46 6.78 0.90
N ILE A 70 14.28 7.91 0.21
CA ILE A 70 12.94 8.36 -0.22
C ILE A 70 12.36 7.37 -1.21
N VAL A 71 13.08 6.99 -2.26
CA VAL A 71 12.61 6.04 -3.27
C VAL A 71 12.26 4.69 -2.63
N LEU A 72 13.15 4.17 -1.79
CA LEU A 72 12.90 2.93 -1.04
C LEU A 72 11.66 3.06 -0.16
N GLY A 73 11.53 4.16 0.59
CA GLY A 73 10.37 4.42 1.43
C GLY A 73 9.06 4.49 0.65
N LEU A 74 9.06 5.07 -0.55
CA LEU A 74 7.89 5.15 -1.42
C LEU A 74 7.48 3.79 -1.99
N ILE A 75 8.45 2.96 -2.40
CA ILE A 75 8.19 1.59 -2.86
C ILE A 75 7.60 0.76 -1.73
N LEU A 76 8.22 0.82 -0.54
CA LEU A 76 7.72 0.13 0.65
C LEU A 76 6.34 0.64 1.09
N LEU A 77 6.05 1.93 0.91
CA LEU A 77 4.76 2.51 1.21
C LEU A 77 3.67 1.98 0.27
N ALA A 78 3.94 1.90 -1.03
CA ALA A 78 3.00 1.34 -2.00
C ALA A 78 2.72 -0.15 -1.71
N ALA A 79 3.76 -0.94 -1.52
CA ALA A 79 3.63 -2.36 -1.17
C ALA A 79 2.93 -2.54 0.18
N GLY A 80 3.31 -1.74 1.19
CA GLY A 80 2.72 -1.75 2.52
C GLY A 80 1.25 -1.36 2.52
N ASN A 81 0.84 -0.41 1.67
CA ASN A 81 -0.55 -0.01 1.51
C ASN A 81 -1.43 -1.16 1.03
N VAL A 82 -1.00 -1.87 -0.01
CA VAL A 82 -1.71 -3.05 -0.54
C VAL A 82 -1.72 -4.18 0.49
N THR A 83 -0.59 -4.48 1.10
CA THR A 83 -0.47 -5.57 2.07
C THR A 83 -1.29 -5.32 3.33
N PHE A 84 -1.33 -4.09 3.82
CA PHE A 84 -2.14 -3.71 4.98
C PHE A 84 -3.64 -3.89 4.70
N TRP A 85 -4.12 -3.45 3.53
CA TRP A 85 -5.50 -3.68 3.10
C TRP A 85 -5.79 -5.18 2.93
N LEU A 86 -4.92 -5.92 2.25
CA LEU A 86 -5.10 -7.35 2.01
C LEU A 86 -5.24 -8.11 3.33
N ARG A 87 -4.37 -7.80 4.30
CA ARG A 87 -4.43 -8.39 5.64
C ARG A 87 -5.69 -8.01 6.40
N GLY A 88 -6.09 -6.74 6.32
CA GLY A 88 -7.25 -6.21 7.06
C GLY A 88 -8.59 -6.60 6.46
N THR A 89 -8.69 -6.71 5.14
CA THR A 89 -9.94 -6.96 4.42
C THR A 89 -10.05 -8.41 3.94
N VAL A 90 -9.06 -8.89 3.19
CA VAL A 90 -9.16 -10.20 2.53
C VAL A 90 -8.73 -11.34 3.44
N LEU A 91 -7.67 -11.18 4.24
CA LEU A 91 -7.14 -12.25 5.09
C LEU A 91 -7.74 -12.26 6.50
N SER A 92 -8.53 -11.25 6.84
CA SER A 92 -9.26 -11.15 8.11
C SER A 92 -10.70 -11.58 7.92
N THR A 93 -11.19 -12.55 8.67
CA THR A 93 -12.59 -12.99 8.58
C THR A 93 -13.57 -11.84 8.89
N ASN A 94 -13.27 -11.00 9.87
CA ASN A 94 -14.13 -9.85 10.16
C ASN A 94 -14.08 -8.80 9.05
N GLY A 95 -12.89 -8.52 8.49
CA GLY A 95 -12.74 -7.61 7.36
C GLY A 95 -13.48 -8.10 6.11
N TRP A 96 -13.32 -9.39 5.79
CA TRP A 96 -14.03 -10.03 4.68
C TRP A 96 -15.55 -9.91 4.84
N VAL A 97 -16.08 -10.35 5.97
CA VAL A 97 -17.53 -10.31 6.25
C VAL A 97 -18.07 -8.88 6.25
N SER A 98 -17.30 -7.91 6.76
CA SER A 98 -17.69 -6.50 6.69
C SER A 98 -17.72 -5.96 5.25
N ALA A 99 -16.85 -6.47 4.39
CA ALA A 99 -16.83 -6.09 2.99
C ALA A 99 -17.99 -6.75 2.21
N VAL A 100 -18.17 -8.08 2.31
CA VAL A 100 -19.13 -8.83 1.47
C VAL A 100 -20.55 -8.89 2.07
N GLY A 101 -20.70 -8.59 3.37
CA GLY A 101 -22.00 -8.59 4.03
C GLY A 101 -23.07 -7.74 3.34
N PRO A 102 -22.78 -6.49 2.95
CA PRO A 102 -23.75 -5.63 2.27
C PRO A 102 -24.11 -6.03 0.85
N LEU A 103 -23.44 -7.04 0.24
CA LEU A 103 -23.68 -7.44 -1.15
C LEU A 103 -25.14 -7.89 -1.40
N THR A 104 -25.77 -8.55 -0.44
CA THR A 104 -27.15 -9.01 -0.56
C THR A 104 -28.17 -7.86 -0.62
N GLN A 105 -27.80 -6.69 -0.08
CA GLN A 105 -28.63 -5.49 -0.10
C GLN A 105 -28.38 -4.65 -1.37
N ASN A 106 -27.37 -4.98 -2.16
CA ASN A 106 -27.15 -4.36 -3.46
C ASN A 106 -28.17 -4.90 -4.47
N GLU A 107 -28.96 -4.00 -5.04
CA GLU A 107 -30.05 -4.35 -5.99
C GLU A 107 -29.53 -5.12 -7.20
N THR A 108 -28.40 -4.71 -7.76
CA THR A 108 -27.77 -5.37 -8.92
C THR A 108 -27.37 -6.81 -8.59
N VAL A 109 -26.77 -7.03 -7.42
CA VAL A 109 -26.33 -8.36 -6.96
C VAL A 109 -27.55 -9.23 -6.65
N ALA A 110 -28.54 -8.71 -5.92
CA ALA A 110 -29.75 -9.44 -5.57
C ALA A 110 -30.51 -9.88 -6.81
N ASN A 111 -30.65 -8.98 -7.79
CA ASN A 111 -31.32 -9.27 -9.07
C ASN A 111 -30.53 -10.30 -9.91
N ALA A 112 -29.22 -10.15 -10.04
CA ALA A 112 -28.39 -11.10 -10.77
C ALA A 112 -28.40 -12.49 -10.13
N LEU A 113 -28.38 -12.56 -8.80
CA LEU A 113 -28.47 -13.81 -8.05
C LEU A 113 -29.85 -14.47 -8.23
N SER A 114 -30.95 -13.68 -8.22
CA SER A 114 -32.29 -14.20 -8.44
C SER A 114 -32.46 -14.78 -9.88
N ILE A 115 -31.93 -14.07 -10.89
CA ILE A 115 -31.94 -14.58 -12.28
C ILE A 115 -31.21 -15.91 -12.37
N TYR A 116 -30.01 -16.00 -11.74
CA TYR A 116 -29.22 -17.23 -11.75
C TYR A 116 -29.95 -18.40 -11.05
N VAL A 117 -30.43 -18.14 -9.82
CA VAL A 117 -31.11 -19.18 -9.01
C VAL A 117 -32.40 -19.64 -9.68
N VAL A 118 -33.25 -18.71 -10.10
CA VAL A 118 -34.51 -19.04 -10.75
C VAL A 118 -34.28 -19.73 -12.09
N GLY A 119 -33.33 -19.23 -12.89
CA GLY A 119 -32.97 -19.89 -14.18
C GLY A 119 -32.51 -21.33 -13.93
N SER A 120 -31.59 -21.55 -12.98
CA SER A 120 -31.09 -22.89 -12.64
C SER A 120 -32.21 -23.82 -12.13
N LEU A 121 -33.16 -23.30 -11.35
CA LEU A 121 -34.31 -24.07 -10.87
C LEU A 121 -35.28 -24.45 -12.02
N PHE A 122 -35.53 -23.53 -12.95
CA PHE A 122 -36.37 -23.78 -14.10
C PHE A 122 -35.76 -24.85 -15.02
N ASP A 123 -34.45 -24.80 -15.22
CA ASP A 123 -33.74 -25.82 -16.02
C ASP A 123 -33.74 -27.19 -15.32
N LEU A 124 -33.50 -27.21 -13.97
CA LEU A 124 -33.43 -28.46 -13.21
C LEU A 124 -34.77 -29.19 -13.13
N VAL A 125 -35.89 -28.44 -13.01
CA VAL A 125 -37.26 -29.02 -12.83
C VAL A 125 -38.01 -29.08 -14.15
N GLU A 126 -37.41 -28.64 -15.27
CA GLU A 126 -38.06 -28.57 -16.58
C GLU A 126 -39.44 -27.87 -16.50
N ILE A 127 -39.54 -26.77 -15.77
CA ILE A 127 -40.79 -26.06 -15.46
C ILE A 127 -41.52 -25.67 -16.76
N ASP A 128 -40.80 -25.31 -17.80
CA ASP A 128 -41.37 -24.98 -19.12
C ASP A 128 -42.18 -26.15 -19.69
N GLN A 129 -41.67 -27.36 -19.58
CA GLN A 129 -42.36 -28.56 -20.02
C GLN A 129 -43.53 -28.89 -19.11
N ALA A 130 -43.37 -28.75 -17.81
CA ALA A 130 -44.42 -28.97 -16.82
C ALA A 130 -45.63 -28.06 -17.08
N ILE A 131 -45.37 -26.76 -17.31
CA ILE A 131 -46.42 -25.78 -17.67
C ILE A 131 -47.07 -26.15 -19.01
N GLY A 132 -46.29 -26.48 -20.04
CA GLY A 132 -46.78 -26.85 -21.33
C GLY A 132 -47.70 -28.10 -21.28
N ASN A 133 -47.34 -29.11 -20.50
CA ASN A 133 -48.08 -30.35 -20.30
C ASN A 133 -49.36 -30.17 -19.46
N ALA A 134 -49.36 -29.16 -18.56
CA ALA A 134 -50.55 -28.87 -17.73
C ALA A 134 -51.65 -28.11 -18.48
N LEU A 135 -51.32 -27.51 -19.62
CA LEU A 135 -52.26 -26.76 -20.42
C LEU A 135 -53.09 -27.69 -21.36
N PRO A 136 -54.39 -27.44 -21.50
CA PRO A 136 -55.20 -28.11 -22.56
C PRO A 136 -54.58 -27.81 -23.94
N PRO A 137 -54.69 -28.73 -24.91
CA PRO A 137 -54.08 -28.60 -26.25
C PRO A 137 -54.42 -27.29 -26.95
N GLU A 138 -55.65 -26.77 -26.75
CA GLU A 138 -56.13 -25.52 -27.36
C GLU A 138 -55.35 -24.29 -26.83
N TYR A 139 -54.74 -24.37 -25.66
CA TYR A 139 -54.04 -23.28 -25.00
C TYR A 139 -52.51 -23.49 -24.93
N SER A 140 -52.00 -24.52 -25.58
CA SER A 140 -50.56 -24.85 -25.55
C SER A 140 -49.65 -23.71 -26.06
N PHE A 141 -50.17 -22.85 -26.98
CA PHE A 141 -49.47 -21.67 -27.47
C PHE A 141 -49.19 -20.60 -26.36
N LEU A 142 -49.94 -20.64 -25.25
CA LEU A 142 -49.73 -19.76 -24.09
C LEU A 142 -48.62 -20.23 -23.16
N GLY A 143 -48.14 -21.48 -23.28
CA GLY A 143 -47.17 -22.10 -22.40
C GLY A 143 -45.93 -21.23 -22.18
N GLY A 144 -45.27 -20.77 -23.24
CA GLY A 144 -44.09 -19.93 -23.15
C GLY A 144 -44.34 -18.52 -22.59
N SER A 145 -45.58 -18.01 -22.75
CA SER A 145 -45.93 -16.72 -22.10
C SER A 145 -46.19 -16.88 -20.63
N LEU A 146 -46.86 -17.96 -20.25
CA LEU A 146 -47.12 -18.27 -18.83
C LEU A 146 -45.85 -18.62 -18.08
N SER A 147 -44.95 -19.40 -18.69
CA SER A 147 -43.63 -19.71 -18.13
C SER A 147 -42.82 -18.44 -17.82
N ARG A 148 -42.78 -17.48 -18.72
CA ARG A 148 -42.13 -16.19 -18.50
C ARG A 148 -42.75 -15.38 -17.35
N VAL A 149 -44.08 -15.40 -17.23
CA VAL A 149 -44.76 -14.71 -16.10
C VAL A 149 -44.39 -15.36 -14.76
N VAL A 150 -44.41 -16.69 -14.70
CA VAL A 150 -44.02 -17.44 -13.49
C VAL A 150 -42.54 -17.20 -13.17
N GLN A 151 -41.68 -17.19 -14.19
CA GLN A 151 -40.25 -16.90 -13.99
C GLN A 151 -40.00 -15.49 -13.45
N ASN A 152 -40.66 -14.46 -14.00
CA ASN A 152 -40.54 -13.08 -13.50
C ASN A 152 -41.04 -12.96 -12.07
N LEU A 153 -42.19 -13.55 -11.73
CA LEU A 153 -42.71 -13.54 -10.36
C LEU A 153 -41.79 -14.26 -9.39
N ALA A 154 -41.22 -15.39 -9.82
CA ALA A 154 -40.20 -16.10 -9.02
C ALA A 154 -38.95 -15.25 -8.80
N GLN A 155 -38.47 -14.55 -9.87
CA GLN A 155 -37.32 -13.65 -9.76
C GLN A 155 -37.58 -12.49 -8.77
N GLU A 156 -38.74 -11.83 -8.83
CA GLU A 156 -39.12 -10.76 -7.88
C GLU A 156 -39.16 -11.30 -6.44
N THR A 157 -39.72 -12.50 -6.24
CA THR A 157 -39.82 -13.15 -4.94
C THR A 157 -38.43 -13.47 -4.39
N VAL A 158 -37.55 -14.07 -5.21
CA VAL A 158 -36.18 -14.41 -4.82
C VAL A 158 -35.36 -13.13 -4.58
N THR A 159 -35.52 -12.08 -5.38
CA THR A 159 -34.87 -10.79 -5.14
C THR A 159 -35.26 -10.21 -3.76
N SER A 160 -36.54 -10.20 -3.44
CA SER A 160 -37.04 -9.73 -2.14
C SER A 160 -36.51 -10.58 -0.98
N LEU A 161 -36.42 -11.88 -1.18
CA LEU A 161 -35.84 -12.82 -0.19
C LEU A 161 -34.36 -12.53 0.02
N VAL A 162 -33.57 -12.37 -1.04
CA VAL A 162 -32.13 -12.08 -0.98
C VAL A 162 -31.85 -10.76 -0.25
N GLN A 163 -32.72 -9.76 -0.43
CA GLN A 163 -32.59 -8.46 0.23
C GLN A 163 -33.13 -8.45 1.68
N SER A 164 -33.75 -9.52 2.15
CA SER A 164 -34.27 -9.59 3.50
C SER A 164 -33.16 -9.63 4.56
N ASP A 165 -33.45 -9.10 5.76
CA ASP A 165 -32.54 -9.14 6.90
C ASP A 165 -32.22 -10.59 7.33
N GLN A 166 -33.17 -11.49 7.18
CA GLN A 166 -32.98 -12.92 7.48
C GLN A 166 -31.98 -13.54 6.54
N PHE A 167 -32.10 -13.31 5.24
CA PHE A 167 -31.12 -13.81 4.26
C PHE A 167 -29.75 -13.17 4.50
N ASN A 168 -29.68 -11.88 4.79
CA ASN A 168 -28.42 -11.21 5.09
C ASN A 168 -27.73 -11.82 6.33
N ALA A 169 -28.47 -12.16 7.38
CA ALA A 169 -27.92 -12.82 8.55
C ALA A 169 -27.31 -14.20 8.22
N VAL A 170 -28.03 -14.99 7.38
CA VAL A 170 -27.54 -16.29 6.88
C VAL A 170 -26.32 -16.09 5.98
N TRP A 171 -26.36 -15.14 5.06
CA TRP A 171 -25.25 -14.80 4.18
C TRP A 171 -23.97 -14.46 4.94
N VAL A 172 -24.10 -13.59 5.95
CA VAL A 172 -22.98 -13.19 6.84
C VAL A 172 -22.44 -14.38 7.63
N GLY A 173 -23.34 -15.20 8.18
CA GLY A 173 -22.98 -16.41 8.91
C GLY A 173 -22.23 -17.41 8.05
N LEU A 174 -22.74 -17.70 6.86
CA LEU A 174 -22.13 -18.58 5.87
C LEU A 174 -20.73 -18.08 5.45
N ASN A 175 -20.64 -16.80 5.02
CA ASN A 175 -19.36 -16.23 4.63
C ASN A 175 -18.33 -16.26 5.77
N ARG A 176 -18.75 -16.02 7.01
CA ARG A 176 -17.88 -16.12 8.18
C ARG A 176 -17.34 -17.53 8.37
N THR A 177 -18.20 -18.53 8.25
CA THR A 177 -17.84 -19.93 8.45
C THR A 177 -16.91 -20.41 7.34
N VAL A 178 -17.30 -20.20 6.09
CA VAL A 178 -16.51 -20.60 4.91
C VAL A 178 -15.15 -19.89 4.92
N HIS A 179 -15.14 -18.57 5.11
CA HIS A 179 -13.89 -17.82 5.12
C HIS A 179 -12.95 -18.26 6.24
N ARG A 180 -13.48 -18.54 7.44
CA ARG A 180 -12.67 -19.05 8.55
C ARG A 180 -12.07 -20.42 8.24
N ALA A 181 -12.86 -21.30 7.62
CA ALA A 181 -12.40 -22.61 7.20
C ALA A 181 -11.28 -22.49 6.15
N VAL A 182 -11.50 -21.70 5.10
CA VAL A 182 -10.49 -21.44 4.05
C VAL A 182 -9.21 -20.86 4.64
N MET A 183 -9.32 -19.85 5.50
CA MET A 183 -8.14 -19.22 6.13
C MET A 183 -7.41 -20.18 7.08
N GLY A 184 -8.15 -21.06 7.78
CA GLY A 184 -7.56 -22.12 8.62
C GLY A 184 -6.64 -23.03 7.81
N VAL A 185 -7.08 -23.48 6.65
CA VAL A 185 -6.27 -24.31 5.75
C VAL A 185 -5.10 -23.57 5.14
N LEU A 186 -5.37 -22.39 4.61
CA LEU A 186 -4.32 -21.58 3.98
C LEU A 186 -3.21 -21.19 4.98
N ARG A 187 -3.49 -21.17 6.28
CA ARG A 187 -2.51 -20.95 7.35
C ARG A 187 -1.94 -22.24 7.94
N GLY A 188 -2.35 -23.40 7.43
CA GLY A 188 -1.88 -24.70 7.92
C GLY A 188 -2.45 -25.14 9.28
N ASN A 189 -3.52 -24.47 9.77
CA ASN A 189 -4.15 -24.72 11.08
C ASN A 189 -5.59 -25.26 10.96
N GLY A 190 -5.99 -25.78 9.80
CA GLY A 190 -7.38 -26.15 9.53
C GLY A 190 -7.71 -27.58 9.93
N ASP A 191 -8.56 -27.76 10.94
CA ASP A 191 -9.16 -29.06 11.30
C ASP A 191 -10.33 -29.48 10.40
N LEU A 192 -10.87 -28.55 9.58
CA LEU A 192 -12.08 -28.71 8.77
C LEU A 192 -11.82 -29.13 7.33
N LEU A 193 -10.57 -29.38 6.94
CA LEU A 193 -10.22 -29.66 5.57
C LEU A 193 -9.40 -30.91 5.45
N TYR A 194 -9.94 -31.86 4.74
CA TYR A 194 -9.29 -33.10 4.41
C TYR A 194 -8.50 -32.93 3.12
N LEU A 195 -7.17 -33.06 3.21
CA LEU A 195 -6.33 -33.34 2.06
C LEU A 195 -6.56 -34.82 1.69
N LYS A 196 -7.49 -35.05 0.80
CA LYS A 196 -7.71 -36.38 0.22
C LYS A 196 -7.21 -36.35 -1.22
N ASP A 197 -6.28 -37.22 -1.54
CA ASP A 197 -5.73 -37.44 -2.89
C ASP A 197 -5.07 -36.15 -3.51
N GLY A 198 -4.49 -35.29 -2.68
CA GLY A 198 -3.81 -34.06 -3.14
C GLY A 198 -4.76 -32.91 -3.52
N GLN A 199 -6.05 -33.03 -3.19
CA GLN A 199 -7.05 -31.98 -3.44
C GLN A 199 -7.53 -31.36 -2.12
N LEU A 200 -7.61 -30.05 -2.08
CA LEU A 200 -8.21 -29.31 -1.00
C LEU A 200 -9.72 -29.31 -1.17
N THR A 201 -10.40 -30.09 -0.33
CA THR A 201 -11.86 -30.20 -0.36
C THR A 201 -12.46 -29.51 0.85
N VAL A 202 -13.36 -28.57 0.63
CA VAL A 202 -14.19 -27.98 1.69
C VAL A 202 -15.47 -28.77 1.81
N ASP A 203 -15.78 -29.23 2.99
CA ASP A 203 -17.08 -29.78 3.32
C ASP A 203 -17.98 -28.66 3.86
N LEU A 204 -18.97 -28.29 3.07
CA LEU A 204 -19.96 -27.26 3.42
C LEU A 204 -21.23 -27.86 4.02
N SER A 205 -21.20 -29.09 4.49
CA SER A 205 -22.39 -29.76 5.06
C SER A 205 -22.98 -28.95 6.22
N ASP A 206 -22.16 -28.50 7.16
CA ASP A 206 -22.59 -27.69 8.31
C ASP A 206 -23.21 -26.36 7.86
N ALA A 207 -22.61 -25.71 6.85
CA ALA A 207 -23.12 -24.47 6.28
C ALA A 207 -24.43 -24.67 5.55
N PHE A 208 -24.58 -25.79 4.86
CA PHE A 208 -25.79 -26.18 4.16
C PHE A 208 -26.91 -26.52 5.15
N GLU A 209 -26.62 -27.28 6.21
CA GLU A 209 -27.53 -27.56 7.32
C GLU A 209 -28.02 -26.26 7.98
N PHE A 210 -27.10 -25.32 8.25
CA PHE A 210 -27.47 -23.99 8.78
C PHE A 210 -28.45 -23.24 7.87
N VAL A 211 -28.27 -23.30 6.55
CA VAL A 211 -29.16 -22.65 5.58
C VAL A 211 -30.51 -23.36 5.53
N THR A 212 -30.52 -24.70 5.45
CA THR A 212 -31.78 -25.47 5.38
C THR A 212 -32.60 -25.33 6.64
N ASP A 213 -31.97 -25.27 7.81
CA ASP A 213 -32.64 -25.04 9.09
C ASP A 213 -33.18 -23.60 9.20
N SER A 214 -32.39 -22.61 8.79
CA SER A 214 -32.77 -21.19 8.84
C SER A 214 -34.02 -20.87 7.99
N PHE A 215 -34.22 -21.59 6.91
CA PHE A 215 -35.33 -21.42 5.98
C PHE A 215 -36.39 -22.54 6.05
N ALA A 216 -36.25 -23.47 7.02
CA ALA A 216 -37.14 -24.65 7.17
C ALA A 216 -37.25 -25.49 5.88
N LEU A 217 -36.17 -25.58 5.10
CA LEU A 217 -36.11 -26.26 3.80
C LEU A 217 -35.73 -27.75 3.91
N GLY A 218 -35.48 -28.26 5.14
CA GLY A 218 -34.96 -29.62 5.38
C GLY A 218 -35.84 -30.77 4.86
N ASN A 219 -37.10 -30.50 4.51
CA ASN A 219 -38.03 -31.47 3.97
C ASN A 219 -38.09 -31.55 2.43
N LEU A 220 -37.28 -30.76 1.73
CA LEU A 220 -37.26 -30.78 0.25
C LEU A 220 -36.35 -31.89 -0.25
N GLU A 221 -36.90 -32.93 -0.84
CA GLU A 221 -36.17 -34.08 -1.42
C GLU A 221 -35.07 -33.65 -2.40
N ALA A 222 -35.31 -32.57 -3.15
CA ALA A 222 -34.36 -31.99 -4.10
C ALA A 222 -33.05 -31.53 -3.42
N LEU A 223 -33.09 -31.17 -2.15
CA LEU A 223 -31.93 -30.67 -1.40
C LEU A 223 -31.09 -31.80 -0.75
N GLN A 224 -31.65 -33.01 -0.59
CA GLN A 224 -30.98 -34.11 0.05
C GLN A 224 -29.83 -34.72 -0.76
N ASN A 225 -29.77 -34.45 -2.05
CA ASN A 225 -28.76 -34.96 -2.99
C ASN A 225 -27.72 -33.91 -3.42
N ILE A 226 -27.69 -32.75 -2.78
CA ILE A 226 -26.73 -31.70 -3.13
C ILE A 226 -25.33 -32.13 -2.64
N GLN A 227 -24.37 -32.09 -3.55
CA GLN A 227 -22.97 -32.30 -3.19
C GLN A 227 -22.47 -31.10 -2.39
N THR A 228 -22.22 -31.31 -1.09
CA THR A 228 -21.72 -30.28 -0.18
C THR A 228 -20.20 -30.20 -0.16
N ARG A 229 -19.52 -31.04 -0.94
CA ARG A 229 -18.05 -31.07 -1.05
C ARG A 229 -17.58 -30.44 -2.33
N PHE A 230 -16.79 -29.39 -2.20
CA PHE A 230 -16.21 -28.66 -3.32
C PHE A 230 -14.69 -28.73 -3.27
N VAL A 231 -14.07 -29.09 -4.41
CA VAL A 231 -12.62 -28.99 -4.58
C VAL A 231 -12.29 -27.53 -4.88
N LEU A 232 -11.54 -26.89 -3.97
CA LEU A 232 -11.17 -25.48 -4.10
C LEU A 232 -9.87 -25.28 -4.85
N LEU A 233 -8.85 -26.10 -4.59
CA LEU A 233 -7.51 -25.93 -5.12
C LEU A 233 -6.79 -27.28 -5.25
N GLU A 234 -5.90 -27.39 -6.23
CA GLU A 234 -4.93 -28.49 -6.30
C GLU A 234 -3.76 -28.25 -5.33
N SER A 235 -3.12 -29.33 -4.85
CA SER A 235 -2.09 -29.27 -3.82
C SER A 235 -0.90 -28.35 -4.13
N GLN A 236 -0.52 -28.23 -5.41
CA GLN A 236 0.58 -27.34 -5.82
C GLN A 236 0.22 -25.85 -5.68
N GLN A 237 -1.03 -25.50 -5.97
CA GLN A 237 -1.55 -24.13 -5.81
C GLN A 237 -1.68 -23.76 -4.34
N VAL A 238 -2.09 -24.69 -3.48
CA VAL A 238 -2.17 -24.47 -2.04
C VAL A 238 -0.82 -24.11 -1.45
N ALA A 239 0.25 -24.85 -1.78
CA ALA A 239 1.60 -24.58 -1.27
C ALA A 239 2.10 -23.18 -1.68
N ALA A 240 1.88 -22.77 -2.92
CA ALA A 240 2.25 -21.44 -3.39
C ALA A 240 1.48 -20.34 -2.65
N VAL A 241 0.16 -20.51 -2.44
CA VAL A 241 -0.66 -19.56 -1.69
C VAL A 241 -0.23 -19.48 -0.23
N GLN A 242 0.04 -20.62 0.43
CA GLN A 242 0.53 -20.66 1.80
C GLN A 242 1.86 -19.91 1.96
N GLN A 243 2.78 -20.06 1.01
CA GLN A 243 4.05 -19.33 1.03
C GLN A 243 3.84 -17.82 0.91
N VAL A 244 2.97 -17.37 0.01
CA VAL A 244 2.63 -15.95 -0.13
C VAL A 244 1.95 -15.43 1.15
N LEU A 245 1.01 -16.18 1.72
CA LEU A 245 0.33 -15.79 2.95
C LEU A 245 1.27 -15.71 4.15
N SER A 246 2.21 -16.65 4.30
CA SER A 246 3.21 -16.59 5.37
C SER A 246 4.11 -15.36 5.25
N LEU A 247 4.46 -14.96 4.03
CA LEU A 247 5.18 -13.71 3.78
C LEU A 247 4.31 -12.48 4.15
N ILE A 248 3.05 -12.45 3.75
CA ILE A 248 2.13 -11.35 4.07
C ILE A 248 1.90 -11.25 5.59
N ASP A 249 1.68 -12.36 6.27
CA ASP A 249 1.49 -12.40 7.72
C ASP A 249 2.77 -12.01 8.48
N GLY A 250 3.95 -12.43 8.00
CA GLY A 250 5.24 -12.12 8.62
C GLY A 250 5.72 -10.69 8.37
N VAL A 251 5.60 -10.21 7.13
CA VAL A 251 6.20 -8.94 6.69
C VAL A 251 5.16 -7.82 6.58
N GLY A 252 3.87 -8.17 6.49
CA GLY A 252 2.80 -7.22 6.18
C GLY A 252 2.66 -6.05 7.14
N LEU A 253 2.95 -6.23 8.43
CA LEU A 253 2.97 -5.14 9.40
C LEU A 253 4.31 -4.37 9.38
N LEU A 254 5.39 -5.04 9.01
CA LEU A 254 6.73 -4.45 8.97
C LEU A 254 6.91 -3.52 7.77
N LEU A 255 6.27 -3.80 6.62
CA LEU A 255 6.40 -2.98 5.42
C LEU A 255 6.02 -1.51 5.64
N PRO A 256 4.83 -1.17 6.19
CA PRO A 256 4.51 0.22 6.46
C PRO A 256 5.41 0.84 7.53
N LEU A 257 5.88 0.06 8.52
CA LEU A 257 6.84 0.56 9.51
C LEU A 257 8.19 0.87 8.88
N PHE A 258 8.72 0.00 8.03
CA PHE A 258 9.96 0.26 7.29
C PHE A 258 9.81 1.42 6.28
N ALA A 259 8.66 1.57 5.64
CA ALA A 259 8.37 2.71 4.79
C ALA A 259 8.46 4.02 5.57
N LEU A 260 7.74 4.13 6.69
CA LEU A 260 7.76 5.29 7.55
C LEU A 260 9.16 5.52 8.15
N GLY A 261 9.83 4.47 8.62
CA GLY A 261 11.21 4.52 9.14
C GLY A 261 12.20 5.04 8.10
N SER A 262 12.12 4.56 6.85
CA SER A 262 12.97 5.01 5.75
C SER A 262 12.74 6.48 5.40
N LEU A 263 11.49 6.92 5.30
CA LEU A 263 11.14 8.31 5.04
C LEU A 263 11.55 9.23 6.22
N PHE A 264 11.37 8.77 7.45
CA PHE A 264 11.82 9.49 8.64
C PHE A 264 13.35 9.60 8.71
N LEU A 265 14.06 8.52 8.42
CA LEU A 265 15.52 8.51 8.36
C LEU A 265 16.04 9.44 7.26
N ALA A 266 15.39 9.45 6.07
CA ALA A 266 15.71 10.40 5.02
C ALA A 266 15.56 11.85 5.49
N TRP A 267 14.50 12.17 6.22
CA TRP A 267 14.30 13.49 6.82
C TRP A 267 15.36 13.81 7.88
N LEU A 268 15.70 12.86 8.74
CA LEU A 268 16.69 13.05 9.83
C LEU A 268 18.10 13.32 9.29
N ILE A 269 18.51 12.54 8.26
CA ILE A 269 19.82 12.67 7.62
C ILE A 269 19.91 13.93 6.75
N SER A 270 18.79 14.47 6.26
CA SER A 270 18.80 15.59 5.34
C SER A 270 19.34 16.88 5.95
N LEU A 271 20.17 17.59 5.18
CA LEU A 271 20.64 18.94 5.50
C LEU A 271 19.52 20.00 5.33
N TRP A 272 18.59 19.74 4.43
CA TRP A 272 17.53 20.67 4.01
C TRP A 272 16.15 20.09 4.35
N ARG A 273 15.90 19.91 5.65
CA ARG A 273 14.73 19.20 6.20
C ARG A 273 13.41 19.57 5.53
N ARG A 274 13.19 20.88 5.27
CA ARG A 274 11.96 21.37 4.63
C ARG A 274 11.82 20.89 3.19
N ARG A 275 12.91 21.01 2.41
CA ARG A 275 12.94 20.55 1.03
C ARG A 275 12.69 19.04 0.95
N THR A 276 13.25 18.30 1.89
CA THR A 276 13.04 16.85 1.98
C THR A 276 11.60 16.50 2.31
N VAL A 277 10.94 17.19 3.25
CA VAL A 277 9.50 16.99 3.52
C VAL A 277 8.67 17.28 2.28
N THR A 278 8.98 18.32 1.53
CA THR A 278 8.28 18.61 0.26
C THR A 278 8.47 17.48 -0.74
N TRP A 279 9.69 16.96 -0.93
CA TRP A 279 9.95 15.86 -1.85
C TRP A 279 9.29 14.55 -1.40
N ILE A 280 9.29 14.25 -0.09
CA ILE A 280 8.56 13.11 0.49
C ILE A 280 7.06 13.26 0.19
N GLY A 281 6.46 14.42 0.48
CA GLY A 281 5.04 14.65 0.24
C GLY A 281 4.65 14.54 -1.23
N ILE A 282 5.45 15.11 -2.14
CA ILE A 282 5.25 14.97 -3.60
C ILE A 282 5.40 13.50 -4.00
N GLY A 283 6.43 12.81 -3.52
CA GLY A 283 6.65 11.40 -3.81
C GLY A 283 5.47 10.53 -3.36
N VAL A 284 4.98 10.73 -2.13
CA VAL A 284 3.80 10.03 -1.60
C VAL A 284 2.57 10.32 -2.48
N ALA A 285 2.33 11.59 -2.84
CA ALA A 285 1.18 11.95 -3.67
C ALA A 285 1.25 11.29 -5.05
N ILE A 286 2.41 11.32 -5.71
CA ILE A 286 2.61 10.66 -7.02
C ILE A 286 2.44 9.15 -6.90
N THR A 287 3.04 8.52 -5.89
CA THR A 287 2.95 7.06 -5.69
C THR A 287 1.51 6.62 -5.46
N MET A 288 0.76 7.33 -4.63
CA MET A 288 -0.66 7.01 -4.37
C MET A 288 -1.54 7.29 -5.60
N MET A 289 -1.26 8.36 -6.37
CA MET A 289 -1.95 8.62 -7.63
C MET A 289 -1.71 7.50 -8.65
N LEU A 290 -0.46 7.04 -8.80
CA LEU A 290 -0.13 5.90 -9.67
C LEU A 290 -0.81 4.62 -9.21
N SER A 291 -0.90 4.39 -7.89
CA SER A 291 -1.62 3.24 -7.33
C SER A 291 -3.11 3.29 -7.67
N LEU A 292 -3.77 4.46 -7.53
CA LEU A 292 -5.18 4.64 -7.91
C LEU A 292 -5.41 4.37 -9.41
N VAL A 293 -4.51 4.87 -10.26
CA VAL A 293 -4.57 4.60 -11.71
C VAL A 293 -4.37 3.10 -11.99
N ALA A 294 -3.41 2.45 -11.33
CA ALA A 294 -3.18 1.03 -11.48
C ALA A 294 -4.42 0.21 -11.10
N PHE A 295 -5.08 0.52 -9.97
CA PHE A 295 -6.31 -0.16 -9.55
C PHE A 295 -7.46 0.07 -10.55
N ALA A 296 -7.63 1.32 -11.04
CA ALA A 296 -8.65 1.65 -12.03
C ALA A 296 -8.45 0.93 -13.37
N VAL A 297 -7.20 0.65 -13.75
CA VAL A 297 -6.88 -0.11 -14.98
C VAL A 297 -7.01 -1.62 -14.77
N THR A 298 -6.73 -2.12 -13.57
CA THR A 298 -6.77 -3.56 -13.26
C THR A 298 -8.19 -4.12 -13.33
N GLN A 299 -9.20 -3.40 -12.83
CA GLN A 299 -10.60 -3.83 -12.85
C GLN A 299 -11.09 -4.21 -14.26
N PRO A 300 -11.06 -3.32 -15.28
CA PRO A 300 -11.54 -3.66 -16.62
C PRO A 300 -10.72 -4.77 -17.28
N LEU A 301 -9.43 -4.90 -16.97
CA LEU A 301 -8.60 -6.01 -17.48
C LEU A 301 -9.06 -7.36 -16.93
N VAL A 302 -9.37 -7.43 -15.63
CA VAL A 302 -9.90 -8.64 -15.01
C VAL A 302 -11.28 -8.96 -15.58
N LEU A 303 -12.17 -7.97 -15.66
CA LEU A 303 -13.53 -8.17 -16.18
C LEU A 303 -13.55 -8.57 -17.66
N ALA A 304 -12.60 -8.08 -18.45
CA ALA A 304 -12.49 -8.45 -19.88
C ALA A 304 -12.11 -9.93 -20.09
N SER A 305 -11.46 -10.57 -19.09
CA SER A 305 -11.11 -12.00 -19.17
C SER A 305 -12.29 -12.94 -18.91
N ILE A 306 -13.43 -12.41 -18.43
CA ILE A 306 -14.62 -13.19 -18.08
C ILE A 306 -15.57 -13.21 -19.28
N ALA A 307 -15.81 -14.41 -19.82
CA ALA A 307 -16.66 -14.60 -21.00
C ALA A 307 -18.16 -14.43 -20.68
N ASP A 308 -18.60 -14.98 -19.53
CA ASP A 308 -20.00 -14.94 -19.13
C ASP A 308 -20.40 -13.52 -18.66
N PRO A 309 -21.46 -12.92 -19.28
CA PRO A 309 -21.88 -11.57 -18.93
C PRO A 309 -22.39 -11.42 -17.49
N LEU A 310 -23.07 -12.45 -16.93
CA LEU A 310 -23.63 -12.43 -15.59
C LEU A 310 -22.50 -12.55 -14.55
N VAL A 311 -21.57 -13.48 -14.77
CA VAL A 311 -20.38 -13.64 -13.92
C VAL A 311 -19.51 -12.38 -13.95
N ARG A 312 -19.37 -11.74 -15.13
CA ARG A 312 -18.65 -10.48 -15.28
C ARG A 312 -19.28 -9.36 -14.47
N LEU A 313 -20.62 -9.21 -14.53
CA LEU A 313 -21.36 -8.22 -13.77
C LEU A 313 -21.20 -8.44 -12.27
N LEU A 314 -21.43 -9.65 -11.79
CA LEU A 314 -21.26 -10.00 -10.37
C LEU A 314 -19.83 -9.78 -9.88
N THR A 315 -18.84 -10.15 -10.70
CA THR A 315 -17.43 -9.91 -10.38
C THR A 315 -17.12 -8.42 -10.25
N GLY A 316 -17.72 -7.58 -11.10
CA GLY A 316 -17.59 -6.12 -11.01
C GLY A 316 -18.13 -5.57 -9.69
N GLU A 317 -19.32 -5.96 -9.28
CA GLU A 317 -19.93 -5.53 -8.01
C GLU A 317 -19.13 -6.02 -6.79
N ILE A 318 -18.66 -7.27 -6.82
CA ILE A 318 -17.79 -7.80 -5.75
C ILE A 318 -16.48 -7.03 -5.69
N TRP A 319 -15.88 -6.74 -6.86
CA TRP A 319 -14.65 -5.95 -6.94
C TRP A 319 -14.82 -4.58 -6.28
N ASP A 320 -15.87 -3.85 -6.64
CA ASP A 320 -16.13 -2.51 -6.14
C ASP A 320 -16.29 -2.50 -4.60
N VAL A 321 -16.95 -3.51 -4.06
CA VAL A 321 -17.16 -3.65 -2.62
C VAL A 321 -15.86 -4.02 -1.90
N VAL A 322 -15.13 -5.02 -2.40
CA VAL A 322 -13.92 -5.55 -1.74
C VAL A 322 -12.76 -4.55 -1.84
N VAL A 323 -12.57 -3.94 -3.02
CA VAL A 323 -11.45 -3.02 -3.27
C VAL A 323 -11.72 -1.61 -2.77
N ARG A 324 -12.97 -1.27 -2.44
CA ARG A 324 -13.35 0.04 -1.89
C ARG A 324 -12.51 0.47 -0.70
N GLY A 325 -12.21 -0.46 0.22
CA GLY A 325 -11.35 -0.19 1.37
C GLY A 325 -9.94 0.24 0.96
N LEU A 326 -9.37 -0.39 -0.08
CA LEU A 326 -8.07 -0.03 -0.64
C LEU A 326 -8.08 1.36 -1.28
N TYR A 327 -9.14 1.70 -2.03
CA TYR A 327 -9.31 3.05 -2.61
C TYR A 327 -9.35 4.11 -1.53
N ILE A 328 -10.19 3.94 -0.51
CA ILE A 328 -10.32 4.89 0.60
C ILE A 328 -8.98 5.07 1.32
N GLN A 329 -8.30 3.97 1.66
CA GLN A 329 -7.00 3.99 2.32
C GLN A 329 -5.96 4.74 1.47
N THR A 330 -5.89 4.46 0.17
CA THR A 330 -4.96 5.11 -0.76
C THR A 330 -5.23 6.60 -0.89
N ILE A 331 -6.52 7.02 -0.92
CA ILE A 331 -6.92 8.44 -0.93
C ILE A 331 -6.51 9.13 0.37
N VAL A 332 -6.68 8.49 1.52
CA VAL A 332 -6.26 9.04 2.81
C VAL A 332 -4.75 9.28 2.83
N VAL A 333 -3.95 8.31 2.37
CA VAL A 333 -2.48 8.46 2.28
C VAL A 333 -2.09 9.54 1.27
N LEU A 334 -2.80 9.66 0.14
CA LEU A 334 -2.63 10.74 -0.84
C LEU A 334 -2.86 12.11 -0.18
N ILE A 335 -3.94 12.27 0.56
CA ILE A 335 -4.27 13.52 1.27
C ILE A 335 -3.16 13.86 2.27
N VAL A 336 -2.65 12.87 3.04
CA VAL A 336 -1.52 13.08 3.94
C VAL A 336 -0.29 13.57 3.19
N GLY A 337 0.03 12.98 2.03
CA GLY A 337 1.12 13.43 1.16
C GLY A 337 0.95 14.90 0.73
N LEU A 338 -0.24 15.28 0.29
CA LEU A 338 -0.56 16.66 -0.10
C LEU A 338 -0.49 17.63 1.10
N LEU A 339 -0.95 17.22 2.28
CA LEU A 339 -0.84 18.02 3.51
C LEU A 339 0.62 18.24 3.92
N LEU A 340 1.50 17.25 3.73
CA LEU A 340 2.94 17.42 3.95
C LEU A 340 3.54 18.48 3.02
N VAL A 341 3.16 18.47 1.73
CA VAL A 341 3.59 19.50 0.75
C VAL A 341 3.08 20.88 1.16
N ALA A 342 1.79 20.98 1.46
CA ALA A 342 1.17 22.23 1.88
C ALA A 342 1.80 22.79 3.18
N GLY A 343 2.00 21.94 4.18
CA GLY A 343 2.63 22.28 5.45
C GLY A 343 4.07 22.76 5.26
N ALA A 344 4.86 22.07 4.43
CA ALA A 344 6.22 22.46 4.10
C ALA A 344 6.27 23.80 3.33
N ALA A 345 5.30 24.04 2.42
CA ALA A 345 5.18 25.31 1.70
C ALA A 345 4.80 26.47 2.63
N LEU A 346 3.81 26.27 3.49
CA LEU A 346 3.34 27.27 4.46
C LEU A 346 4.40 27.59 5.54
N ALA A 347 5.21 26.65 5.92
CA ALA A 347 6.33 26.88 6.82
C ALA A 347 7.46 27.69 6.13
N GLY A 348 7.34 28.08 4.82
CA GLY A 348 8.32 28.80 4.01
C GLY A 348 8.46 30.28 4.34
N PRO A 349 9.61 30.91 3.95
CA PRO A 349 9.80 32.34 4.01
C PRO A 349 9.14 33.08 2.83
N SER A 350 8.34 32.38 1.99
CA SER A 350 7.70 32.98 0.84
C SER A 350 6.67 34.05 1.29
N PRO A 351 6.53 35.17 0.56
CA PRO A 351 5.57 36.23 0.93
C PRO A 351 4.13 35.70 1.02
N ARG A 352 3.75 34.74 0.18
CA ARG A 352 2.43 34.07 0.23
C ARG A 352 2.23 33.28 1.52
N ALA A 353 3.24 32.54 1.98
CA ALA A 353 3.19 31.78 3.23
C ALA A 353 3.06 32.70 4.47
N VAL A 354 3.75 33.84 4.44
CA VAL A 354 3.66 34.86 5.51
C VAL A 354 2.25 35.45 5.56
N THR A 355 1.67 35.82 4.42
CA THR A 355 0.32 36.38 4.34
C THR A 355 -0.74 35.40 4.86
N ILE A 356 -0.67 34.12 4.45
CA ILE A 356 -1.61 33.08 4.91
C ILE A 356 -1.50 32.89 6.41
N ARG A 357 -0.27 32.78 6.96
CA ARG A 357 -0.06 32.61 8.42
C ARG A 357 -0.59 33.79 9.22
N THR A 358 -0.40 35.02 8.75
CA THR A 358 -0.93 36.21 9.40
C THR A 358 -2.45 36.27 9.34
N SER A 359 -3.05 35.88 8.20
CA SER A 359 -4.51 35.83 8.05
C SER A 359 -5.14 34.77 8.96
N VAL A 360 -4.57 33.57 9.04
CA VAL A 360 -5.04 32.50 9.92
C VAL A 360 -4.91 32.90 11.40
N ARG A 361 -3.77 33.50 11.80
CA ARG A 361 -3.59 33.99 13.17
C ARG A 361 -4.57 35.08 13.53
N ASN A 362 -4.79 36.03 12.65
CA ASN A 362 -5.77 37.09 12.84
C ASN A 362 -7.20 36.57 12.88
N GLY A 363 -7.52 35.51 12.13
CA GLY A 363 -8.81 34.82 12.19
C GLY A 363 -9.04 34.11 13.53
N TRP A 364 -8.01 33.40 14.01
CA TRP A 364 -8.03 32.70 15.29
C TRP A 364 -8.20 33.66 16.47
N ASP A 365 -7.47 34.78 16.46
CA ASP A 365 -7.56 35.83 17.49
C ASP A 365 -8.94 36.50 17.54
N ARG A 366 -9.66 36.52 16.41
CA ARG A 366 -11.06 37.04 16.36
C ARG A 366 -12.08 36.05 16.91
N LEU A 367 -11.84 34.73 16.79
CA LEU A 367 -12.73 33.69 17.32
C LEU A 367 -12.61 33.53 18.82
N TRP A 368 -11.44 33.81 19.40
CA TRP A 368 -11.22 33.71 20.84
C TRP A 368 -11.51 35.00 21.62
N LYS A 369 -11.77 36.11 20.95
CA LYS A 369 -12.15 37.39 21.57
C LYS A 369 -13.65 37.64 21.56
N ARG A 370 -14.43 36.65 21.13
CA ARG A 370 -15.91 36.63 21.29
C ARG A 370 -16.29 35.58 22.34
#